data_b6566aa130252dc3aab3fd50b9a4f303
#
_entry.id   b6566aa130252dc3aab3fd50b9a4f303
#
_cell.length_a   1.000
_cell.length_b   1.000
_cell.length_c   1.000
_cell.angle_alpha   90.00
_cell.angle_beta   90.00
_cell.angle_gamma   90.00
#
_symmetry.space_group_name_H-M   'P 1'
#
loop_
_entity.id
_entity.type
_entity.pdbx_description
1 polymer ?
#
loop_
_entity_poly.entity_id
_entity_poly.type
_entity_poly.pdbx_seq_one_letter_code
_entity_poly.pdbx_strand_id
1 'polypeptide(L)'
;MIKKFKENYSIILLFSIILFFHQYIFQQFFPNNRGYIGHDWEIFLPYLMFGKIWFHNNLLSIPWFSPSFCCGNPFFADPQTMYYSLQQIIYLIFDPLISTKIFFFILSVFGYLGTFLLIKKGFKFNNYVSLLCAGLFLFNGFFVYRAIAGHVAYLSYVFIPLYCYFLIISYEKKTNHIYLALSALLFANFFHSGSGPIILIIFTSILFVILLYSHFTNDFKIFLKLFQSSIIGTLISSSKISASLFFLSNFPRQYPATEFDSLVAFIKTFFLSFFITPNQNYFNESLTSMFPFGLHEMEYSVSIVPIILIFFISKKFFTLNFYNIRFILILFIIIFIPIFLNINFFNQFQIISKIPILNSTWVQFRWMAVYILPIIIISGLIIQNLNIELKKKKYLVLILVSLLLVQNLIKDNGWHLNDQKYSIQNAINFSEKLKQGISQEIIGPAVILDKSGTPKKSDNKNDMFFFSYSPLMCNQAIFGYGLENLKTKKITFNSKKILQDNSAMYFSNKLDEKDGNFMFFNPSCFLFPEENNCKPGDTFTILDKEKLIKFSSYEKFEFKQNKFQIITNYVSIFSFIICLLYLIYHFFIFIYNIRKKY
;
A
#
# COMPACT_ATOMS: atom_id res chain seq x y z
N MET A 1 17.97 -27.29 29.75
CA MET A 1 17.52 -27.49 28.35
C MET A 1 15.98 -27.62 28.25
N ILE A 2 15.33 -28.50 29.02
CA ILE A 2 13.87 -28.75 29.00
C ILE A 2 13.02 -27.49 29.29
N LYS A 3 13.40 -26.64 30.27
CA LYS A 3 12.67 -25.41 30.60
C LYS A 3 12.68 -24.40 29.42
N LYS A 4 13.83 -24.24 28.75
CA LYS A 4 13.97 -23.38 27.58
C LYS A 4 13.19 -23.92 26.36
N PHE A 5 13.14 -25.25 26.21
CA PHE A 5 12.36 -25.91 25.17
C PHE A 5 10.84 -25.70 25.38
N LYS A 6 10.34 -25.91 26.62
CA LYS A 6 8.94 -25.65 26.98
C LYS A 6 8.54 -24.17 26.80
N GLU A 7 9.44 -23.24 27.11
CA GLU A 7 9.18 -21.82 26.92
C GLU A 7 9.07 -21.46 25.41
N ASN A 8 10.00 -21.95 24.59
CA ASN A 8 9.95 -21.73 23.16
C ASN A 8 8.69 -22.34 22.52
N TYR A 9 8.31 -23.54 22.94
CA TYR A 9 7.09 -24.19 22.47
C TYR A 9 5.83 -23.38 22.81
N SER A 10 5.72 -22.88 24.06
CA SER A 10 4.58 -22.04 24.46
C SER A 10 4.48 -20.73 23.67
N ILE A 11 5.62 -20.15 23.27
CA ILE A 11 5.65 -18.95 22.44
C ILE A 11 5.20 -19.24 21.02
N ILE A 12 5.70 -20.33 20.43
CA ILE A 12 5.30 -20.75 19.06
C ILE A 12 3.80 -21.03 19.02
N LEU A 13 3.29 -21.77 20.02
CA LEU A 13 1.87 -22.08 20.13
C LEU A 13 1.02 -20.81 20.21
N LEU A 14 1.39 -19.87 21.10
CA LEU A 14 0.65 -18.62 21.24
C LEU A 14 0.74 -17.75 19.99
N PHE A 15 1.90 -17.73 19.32
CA PHE A 15 2.07 -17.06 18.02
C PHE A 15 1.10 -17.63 16.98
N SER A 16 1.03 -18.96 16.88
CA SER A 16 0.14 -19.66 15.95
C SER A 16 -1.34 -19.43 16.27
N ILE A 17 -1.72 -19.40 17.55
CA ILE A 17 -3.10 -19.14 17.99
C ILE A 17 -3.53 -17.72 17.57
N ILE A 18 -2.71 -16.71 17.84
CA ILE A 18 -3.02 -15.32 17.48
C ILE A 18 -3.19 -15.18 15.97
N LEU A 19 -2.29 -15.77 15.17
CA LEU A 19 -2.37 -15.74 13.71
C LEU A 19 -3.60 -16.50 13.20
N PHE A 20 -3.93 -17.66 13.80
CA PHE A 20 -5.12 -18.44 13.46
C PHE A 20 -6.40 -17.61 13.69
N PHE A 21 -6.55 -16.98 14.86
CA PHE A 21 -7.72 -16.14 15.14
C PHE A 21 -7.81 -14.94 14.19
N HIS A 22 -6.68 -14.32 13.83
CA HIS A 22 -6.67 -13.25 12.84
C HIS A 22 -7.21 -13.75 11.49
N GLN A 23 -6.71 -14.87 11.00
CA GLN A 23 -7.20 -15.43 9.74
C GLN A 23 -8.67 -15.86 9.85
N TYR A 24 -9.07 -16.49 10.94
CA TYR A 24 -10.46 -16.91 11.18
C TYR A 24 -11.45 -15.72 11.12
N ILE A 25 -11.08 -14.59 11.75
CA ILE A 25 -11.95 -13.40 11.78
C ILE A 25 -12.02 -12.74 10.40
N PHE A 26 -10.90 -12.63 9.67
CA PHE A 26 -10.83 -11.77 8.49
C PHE A 26 -10.88 -12.50 7.14
N GLN A 27 -10.69 -13.80 7.10
CA GLN A 27 -10.81 -14.59 5.85
C GLN A 27 -12.21 -14.51 5.22
N GLN A 28 -13.25 -14.29 6.02
CA GLN A 28 -14.63 -14.16 5.55
C GLN A 28 -14.88 -12.97 4.62
N PHE A 29 -13.91 -12.06 4.49
CA PHE A 29 -13.98 -10.92 3.58
C PHE A 29 -13.33 -11.16 2.21
N PHE A 30 -12.74 -12.34 1.97
CA PHE A 30 -11.96 -12.61 0.76
C PHE A 30 -12.35 -13.93 0.05
N PRO A 31 -13.52 -14.03 -0.61
CA PRO A 31 -14.68 -13.13 -0.64
C PRO A 31 -15.62 -13.35 0.54
N ASN A 32 -16.65 -12.51 0.64
CA ASN A 32 -17.76 -12.76 1.56
C ASN A 32 -18.65 -13.91 1.09
N ASN A 33 -19.65 -14.29 1.90
CA ASN A 33 -20.57 -15.40 1.61
C ASN A 33 -21.38 -15.24 0.31
N ARG A 34 -21.42 -14.02 -0.26
CA ARG A 34 -22.10 -13.70 -1.53
C ARG A 34 -21.15 -13.69 -2.73
N GLY A 35 -19.86 -13.99 -2.54
CA GLY A 35 -18.84 -13.95 -3.59
C GLY A 35 -18.29 -12.55 -3.89
N TYR A 36 -18.55 -11.56 -3.04
CA TYR A 36 -18.09 -10.19 -3.23
C TYR A 36 -16.89 -9.87 -2.34
N ILE A 37 -16.04 -8.98 -2.85
CA ILE A 37 -14.91 -8.36 -2.13
C ILE A 37 -15.08 -6.84 -2.08
N GLY A 38 -14.16 -6.13 -1.42
CA GLY A 38 -14.23 -4.68 -1.27
C GLY A 38 -14.23 -3.94 -2.62
N HIS A 39 -14.84 -2.76 -2.63
CA HIS A 39 -15.10 -2.01 -3.88
C HIS A 39 -13.82 -1.58 -4.62
N ASP A 40 -12.74 -1.22 -3.92
CA ASP A 40 -11.51 -0.77 -4.58
C ASP A 40 -10.69 -1.91 -5.23
N TRP A 41 -11.05 -3.17 -4.97
CA TRP A 41 -10.52 -4.29 -5.73
C TRP A 41 -10.85 -4.19 -7.23
N GLU A 42 -11.92 -3.48 -7.59
CA GLU A 42 -12.25 -3.22 -9.00
C GLU A 42 -11.18 -2.40 -9.75
N ILE A 43 -10.33 -1.66 -9.00
CA ILE A 43 -9.20 -0.91 -9.57
C ILE A 43 -7.96 -1.79 -9.67
N PHE A 44 -7.60 -2.43 -8.56
CA PHE A 44 -6.29 -3.08 -8.43
C PHE A 44 -6.25 -4.50 -9.00
N LEU A 45 -7.37 -5.21 -8.97
CA LEU A 45 -7.43 -6.56 -9.54
C LEU A 45 -7.20 -6.56 -11.06
N PRO A 46 -7.84 -5.67 -11.85
CA PRO A 46 -7.49 -5.48 -13.25
C PRO A 46 -6.02 -5.13 -13.49
N TYR A 47 -5.41 -4.29 -12.64
CA TYR A 47 -3.98 -3.97 -12.77
C TYR A 47 -3.07 -5.19 -12.58
N LEU A 48 -3.36 -6.02 -11.59
CA LEU A 48 -2.62 -7.26 -11.35
C LEU A 48 -2.81 -8.28 -12.47
N MET A 49 -4.03 -8.35 -13.04
CA MET A 49 -4.31 -9.22 -14.18
C MET A 49 -3.67 -8.71 -15.49
N PHE A 50 -3.63 -7.39 -15.71
CA PHE A 50 -2.83 -6.81 -16.79
C PHE A 50 -1.36 -7.16 -16.64
N GLY A 51 -0.80 -7.05 -15.45
CA GLY A 51 0.58 -7.45 -15.17
C GLY A 51 0.84 -8.92 -15.51
N LYS A 52 -0.13 -9.82 -15.30
CA LYS A 52 -0.04 -11.23 -15.69
C LYS A 52 0.02 -11.41 -17.22
N ILE A 53 -0.81 -10.70 -17.99
CA ILE A 53 -0.75 -10.71 -19.46
C ILE A 53 0.58 -10.15 -19.95
N TRP A 54 0.99 -9.01 -19.40
CA TRP A 54 2.24 -8.39 -19.78
C TRP A 54 3.44 -9.32 -19.53
N PHE A 55 3.47 -10.00 -18.39
CA PHE A 55 4.51 -10.96 -18.08
C PHE A 55 4.52 -12.13 -19.08
N HIS A 56 3.36 -12.65 -19.43
CA HIS A 56 3.26 -13.74 -20.41
C HIS A 56 3.84 -13.35 -21.77
N ASN A 57 3.56 -12.13 -22.25
CA ASN A 57 4.00 -11.66 -23.57
C ASN A 57 5.42 -11.09 -23.57
N ASN A 58 5.85 -10.48 -22.47
CA ASN A 58 7.05 -9.63 -22.44
C ASN A 58 8.00 -9.93 -21.27
N LEU A 59 7.74 -10.97 -20.48
CA LEU A 59 8.51 -11.37 -19.29
C LEU A 59 8.69 -10.20 -18.31
N LEU A 60 9.91 -10.03 -17.79
CA LEU A 60 10.25 -8.99 -16.82
C LEU A 60 10.50 -7.60 -17.45
N SER A 61 10.14 -7.38 -18.71
CA SER A 61 10.28 -6.04 -19.28
C SER A 61 9.34 -5.04 -18.62
N ILE A 62 9.75 -3.76 -18.55
CA ILE A 62 8.97 -2.71 -17.91
C ILE A 62 7.65 -2.49 -18.68
N PRO A 63 6.49 -2.62 -18.02
CA PRO A 63 5.18 -2.32 -18.61
C PRO A 63 4.96 -0.80 -18.61
N TRP A 64 5.64 -0.09 -19.49
CA TRP A 64 5.58 1.37 -19.55
C TRP A 64 4.17 1.89 -19.68
N PHE A 65 3.37 1.22 -20.55
CA PHE A 65 2.03 1.67 -20.90
C PHE A 65 1.06 0.50 -20.90
N SER A 66 -0.21 0.80 -20.69
CA SER A 66 -1.31 -0.16 -20.77
C SER A 66 -2.38 0.31 -21.77
N PRO A 67 -2.80 -0.53 -22.69
CA PRO A 67 -3.96 -0.26 -23.53
C PRO A 67 -5.28 -0.47 -22.78
N SER A 68 -5.26 -1.17 -21.64
CA SER A 68 -6.45 -1.66 -20.95
C SER A 68 -7.23 -0.58 -20.24
N PHE A 69 -6.60 0.54 -19.91
CA PHE A 69 -7.16 1.57 -19.04
C PHE A 69 -7.08 2.93 -19.70
N CYS A 70 -8.09 3.78 -19.49
CA CYS A 70 -8.15 5.17 -19.95
C CYS A 70 -7.89 5.34 -21.47
N CYS A 71 -8.27 4.36 -22.28
CA CYS A 71 -7.92 4.31 -23.71
C CYS A 71 -6.43 4.53 -24.00
N GLY A 72 -5.56 4.01 -23.14
CA GLY A 72 -4.12 4.12 -23.20
C GLY A 72 -3.55 5.02 -22.09
N ASN A 73 -2.83 4.42 -21.15
CA ASN A 73 -2.25 5.16 -20.05
C ASN A 73 -0.80 4.74 -19.74
N PRO A 74 -0.01 5.64 -19.11
CA PRO A 74 1.26 5.26 -18.52
C PRO A 74 1.04 4.34 -17.33
N PHE A 75 1.42 3.07 -17.45
CA PHE A 75 1.21 2.10 -16.39
C PHE A 75 2.36 2.12 -15.37
N PHE A 76 3.60 1.96 -15.85
CA PHE A 76 4.75 1.91 -14.94
C PHE A 76 4.96 3.23 -14.17
N ALA A 77 4.66 4.35 -14.77
CA ALA A 77 4.81 5.66 -14.16
C ALA A 77 3.74 5.98 -13.11
N ASP A 78 2.58 5.33 -13.17
CA ASP A 78 1.55 5.48 -12.13
C ASP A 78 2.09 4.97 -10.79
N PRO A 79 2.20 5.83 -9.74
CA PRO A 79 2.75 5.45 -8.45
C PRO A 79 1.92 4.41 -7.69
N GLN A 80 0.72 4.04 -8.17
CA GLN A 80 -0.14 3.01 -7.59
C GLN A 80 0.00 1.63 -8.27
N THR A 81 0.72 1.52 -9.39
CA THR A 81 0.95 0.23 -10.02
C THR A 81 2.07 -0.55 -9.37
N MET A 82 1.97 -1.88 -9.40
CA MET A 82 2.74 -2.76 -8.54
C MET A 82 3.39 -3.96 -9.27
N TYR A 83 3.77 -3.78 -10.55
CA TYR A 83 4.28 -4.87 -11.39
C TYR A 83 5.50 -5.61 -10.80
N TYR A 84 6.45 -4.90 -10.19
CA TYR A 84 7.62 -5.51 -9.54
C TYR A 84 7.44 -5.70 -8.04
N SER A 85 6.25 -6.04 -7.59
CA SER A 85 5.92 -6.24 -6.18
C SER A 85 5.67 -7.70 -5.83
N LEU A 86 5.67 -8.00 -4.53
CA LEU A 86 5.27 -9.32 -4.02
C LEU A 86 3.84 -9.68 -4.43
N GLN A 87 2.94 -8.70 -4.48
CA GLN A 87 1.57 -8.89 -4.91
C GLN A 87 1.52 -9.47 -6.31
N GLN A 88 2.20 -8.81 -7.25
CA GLN A 88 2.21 -9.25 -8.64
C GLN A 88 2.75 -10.67 -8.80
N ILE A 89 3.82 -11.01 -8.08
CA ILE A 89 4.42 -12.36 -8.13
C ILE A 89 3.38 -13.42 -7.76
N ILE A 90 2.57 -13.19 -6.72
CA ILE A 90 1.55 -14.12 -6.28
C ILE A 90 0.47 -14.30 -7.37
N TYR A 91 0.04 -13.19 -8.00
CA TYR A 91 -0.96 -13.23 -9.08
C TYR A 91 -0.42 -13.81 -10.39
N LEU A 92 0.90 -13.83 -10.61
CA LEU A 92 1.49 -14.56 -11.75
C LEU A 92 1.31 -16.09 -11.58
N ILE A 93 1.40 -16.59 -10.35
CA ILE A 93 1.42 -18.03 -10.04
C ILE A 93 0.01 -18.60 -9.87
N PHE A 94 -0.84 -17.92 -9.12
CA PHE A 94 -2.15 -18.44 -8.72
C PHE A 94 -3.30 -17.75 -9.48
N ASP A 95 -4.51 -18.29 -9.34
CA ASP A 95 -5.73 -17.60 -9.80
C ASP A 95 -6.07 -16.40 -8.89
N PRO A 96 -6.94 -15.48 -9.35
CA PRO A 96 -7.20 -14.24 -8.62
C PRO A 96 -7.75 -14.46 -7.21
N LEU A 97 -8.62 -15.45 -7.01
CA LEU A 97 -9.23 -15.72 -5.71
C LEU A 97 -8.21 -16.27 -4.70
N ILE A 98 -7.45 -17.27 -5.12
CA ILE A 98 -6.39 -17.85 -4.30
C ILE A 98 -5.31 -16.83 -4.04
N SER A 99 -4.92 -16.04 -5.05
CA SER A 99 -3.93 -14.97 -4.92
C SER A 99 -4.31 -13.95 -3.85
N THR A 100 -5.57 -13.50 -3.84
CA THR A 100 -6.06 -12.54 -2.84
C THR A 100 -5.93 -13.09 -1.41
N LYS A 101 -6.34 -14.34 -1.18
CA LYS A 101 -6.23 -15.01 0.13
C LYS A 101 -4.80 -15.22 0.57
N ILE A 102 -3.96 -15.76 -0.32
CA ILE A 102 -2.54 -16.01 -0.04
C ILE A 102 -1.83 -14.69 0.24
N PHE A 103 -2.11 -13.66 -0.54
CA PHE A 103 -1.51 -12.34 -0.36
C PHE A 103 -1.83 -11.76 1.02
N PHE A 104 -3.10 -11.76 1.44
CA PHE A 104 -3.50 -11.30 2.77
C PHE A 104 -2.81 -12.11 3.89
N PHE A 105 -2.75 -13.44 3.75
CA PHE A 105 -2.06 -14.31 4.71
C PHE A 105 -0.56 -13.98 4.81
N ILE A 106 0.14 -13.87 3.68
CA ILE A 106 1.58 -13.57 3.64
C ILE A 106 1.87 -12.21 4.31
N LEU A 107 1.08 -11.19 4.00
CA LEU A 107 1.24 -9.88 4.62
C LEU A 107 1.00 -9.93 6.14
N SER A 108 -0.02 -10.68 6.58
CA SER A 108 -0.29 -10.90 8.00
C SER A 108 0.92 -11.53 8.71
N VAL A 109 1.53 -12.56 8.10
CA VAL A 109 2.74 -13.21 8.63
C VAL A 109 3.92 -12.23 8.68
N PHE A 110 4.18 -11.48 7.63
CA PHE A 110 5.29 -10.52 7.60
C PHE A 110 5.13 -9.39 8.62
N GLY A 111 3.93 -8.81 8.71
CA GLY A 111 3.65 -7.76 9.69
C GLY A 111 3.79 -8.26 11.13
N TYR A 112 3.23 -9.44 11.41
CA TYR A 112 3.28 -10.07 12.73
C TYR A 112 4.70 -10.47 13.14
N LEU A 113 5.40 -11.22 12.27
CA LEU A 113 6.78 -11.65 12.52
C LEU A 113 7.74 -10.45 12.57
N GLY A 114 7.59 -9.49 11.66
CA GLY A 114 8.41 -8.28 11.64
C GLY A 114 8.30 -7.48 12.92
N THR A 115 7.07 -7.30 13.44
CA THR A 115 6.85 -6.61 14.72
C THR A 115 7.41 -7.41 15.89
N PHE A 116 7.19 -8.73 15.92
CA PHE A 116 7.76 -9.58 16.96
C PHE A 116 9.29 -9.48 17.00
N LEU A 117 9.95 -9.54 15.86
CA LEU A 117 11.41 -9.44 15.75
C LEU A 117 11.91 -8.04 16.13
N LEU A 118 11.24 -6.99 15.66
CA LEU A 118 11.57 -5.60 16.00
C LEU A 118 11.55 -5.40 17.52
N ILE A 119 10.46 -5.79 18.17
CA ILE A 119 10.27 -5.59 19.62
C ILE A 119 11.21 -6.49 20.44
N LYS A 120 11.34 -7.77 20.06
CA LYS A 120 12.18 -8.73 20.79
C LYS A 120 13.67 -8.49 20.61
N LYS A 121 14.11 -8.23 19.39
CA LYS A 121 15.54 -8.14 19.05
C LYS A 121 16.02 -6.70 18.98
N GLY A 122 15.21 -5.80 18.43
CA GLY A 122 15.53 -4.38 18.34
C GLY A 122 15.41 -3.72 19.72
N PHE A 123 14.24 -3.71 20.32
CA PHE A 123 13.99 -3.09 21.62
C PHE A 123 14.34 -3.99 22.83
N LYS A 124 14.71 -5.25 22.59
CA LYS A 124 15.14 -6.22 23.63
C LYS A 124 14.10 -6.52 24.71
N PHE A 125 12.80 -6.46 24.34
CA PHE A 125 11.71 -6.82 25.25
C PHE A 125 11.60 -8.35 25.41
N ASN A 126 10.96 -8.79 26.50
CA ASN A 126 10.73 -10.21 26.70
C ASN A 126 9.77 -10.79 25.66
N ASN A 127 9.80 -12.11 25.50
CA ASN A 127 9.04 -12.81 24.45
C ASN A 127 7.53 -12.57 24.52
N TYR A 128 6.93 -12.54 25.71
CA TYR A 128 5.49 -12.37 25.89
C TYR A 128 5.05 -10.96 25.53
N VAL A 129 5.79 -9.93 25.98
CA VAL A 129 5.53 -8.54 25.58
C VAL A 129 5.68 -8.37 24.08
N SER A 130 6.68 -9.01 23.47
CA SER A 130 6.89 -8.96 22.03
C SER A 130 5.72 -9.60 21.26
N LEU A 131 5.13 -10.68 21.79
CA LEU A 131 3.93 -11.31 21.21
C LEU A 131 2.71 -10.40 21.29
N LEU A 132 2.48 -9.74 22.43
CA LEU A 132 1.37 -8.78 22.55
C LEU A 132 1.52 -7.63 21.57
N CYS A 133 2.71 -7.01 21.50
CA CYS A 133 2.98 -5.92 20.56
C CYS A 133 2.77 -6.36 19.10
N ALA A 134 3.23 -7.57 18.77
CA ALA A 134 3.01 -8.14 17.44
C ALA A 134 1.52 -8.39 17.17
N GLY A 135 0.76 -8.90 18.14
CA GLY A 135 -0.68 -9.06 18.03
C GLY A 135 -1.40 -7.73 17.83
N LEU A 136 -1.07 -6.69 18.62
CA LEU A 136 -1.62 -5.35 18.44
C LEU A 136 -1.37 -4.80 17.03
N PHE A 137 -0.18 -5.05 16.45
CA PHE A 137 0.13 -4.66 15.08
C PHE A 137 -0.63 -5.50 14.06
N LEU A 138 -0.75 -6.80 14.26
CA LEU A 138 -1.46 -7.70 13.34
C LEU A 138 -2.93 -7.32 13.20
N PHE A 139 -3.59 -6.96 14.30
CA PHE A 139 -5.01 -6.60 14.35
C PHE A 139 -5.27 -5.10 14.11
N ASN A 140 -4.25 -4.30 13.75
CA ASN A 140 -4.51 -2.88 13.52
C ASN A 140 -5.46 -2.64 12.34
N GLY A 141 -6.37 -1.71 12.54
CA GLY A 141 -7.43 -1.43 11.56
C GLY A 141 -6.92 -0.89 10.24
N PHE A 142 -5.82 -0.12 10.25
CA PHE A 142 -5.26 0.45 9.03
C PHE A 142 -4.80 -0.64 8.04
N PHE A 143 -4.21 -1.72 8.50
CA PHE A 143 -3.86 -2.85 7.65
C PHE A 143 -5.10 -3.64 7.21
N VAL A 144 -5.90 -4.07 8.20
CA VAL A 144 -6.98 -5.04 7.96
C VAL A 144 -8.08 -4.45 7.08
N TYR A 145 -8.59 -3.26 7.42
CA TYR A 145 -9.73 -2.69 6.69
C TYR A 145 -9.34 -2.06 5.36
N ARG A 146 -8.07 -1.67 5.19
CA ARG A 146 -7.53 -1.34 3.86
C ARG A 146 -7.47 -2.57 2.96
N ALA A 147 -7.07 -3.72 3.49
CA ALA A 147 -7.10 -4.97 2.72
C ALA A 147 -8.54 -5.36 2.34
N ILE A 148 -9.49 -5.25 3.30
CA ILE A 148 -10.91 -5.55 3.07
C ILE A 148 -11.50 -4.63 2.00
N ALA A 149 -11.28 -3.31 2.08
CA ALA A 149 -11.78 -2.34 1.10
C ALA A 149 -11.15 -2.51 -0.29
N GLY A 150 -9.93 -3.08 -0.37
CA GLY A 150 -9.20 -3.25 -1.62
C GLY A 150 -8.11 -2.20 -1.86
N HIS A 151 -7.71 -1.43 -0.85
CA HIS A 151 -6.60 -0.48 -0.94
C HIS A 151 -5.25 -1.19 -1.00
N VAL A 152 -5.05 -2.04 -2.01
CA VAL A 152 -3.88 -2.93 -2.15
C VAL A 152 -2.57 -2.16 -2.12
N ALA A 153 -2.54 -0.98 -2.71
CA ALA A 153 -1.39 -0.08 -2.71
C ALA A 153 -0.91 0.35 -1.32
N TYR A 154 -1.75 0.24 -0.28
CA TYR A 154 -1.40 0.67 1.09
C TYR A 154 -0.85 -0.48 1.94
N LEU A 155 -0.97 -1.71 1.47
CA LEU A 155 -0.68 -2.89 2.28
C LEU A 155 0.81 -3.12 2.53
N SER A 156 1.69 -2.45 1.77
CA SER A 156 3.14 -2.47 2.06
C SER A 156 3.49 -1.85 3.42
N TYR A 157 2.58 -1.09 4.04
CA TYR A 157 2.72 -0.58 5.40
C TYR A 157 3.12 -1.67 6.40
N VAL A 158 2.67 -2.91 6.21
CA VAL A 158 3.01 -4.04 7.09
C VAL A 158 4.49 -4.40 7.12
N PHE A 159 5.26 -3.97 6.13
CA PHE A 159 6.71 -4.22 6.09
C PHE A 159 7.52 -3.23 6.94
N ILE A 160 6.93 -2.16 7.46
CA ILE A 160 7.65 -1.17 8.27
C ILE A 160 8.36 -1.80 9.48
N PRO A 161 7.73 -2.65 10.31
CA PRO A 161 8.41 -3.28 11.43
C PRO A 161 9.59 -4.15 11.01
N LEU A 162 9.43 -4.90 9.91
CA LEU A 162 10.50 -5.76 9.38
C LEU A 162 11.67 -4.93 8.82
N TYR A 163 11.38 -3.84 8.13
CA TYR A 163 12.37 -2.87 7.67
C TYR A 163 13.18 -2.30 8.86
N CYS A 164 12.49 -1.80 9.87
CA CYS A 164 13.12 -1.25 11.08
C CYS A 164 13.95 -2.32 11.81
N TYR A 165 13.46 -3.56 11.89
CA TYR A 165 14.23 -4.68 12.44
C TYR A 165 15.53 -4.91 11.69
N PHE A 166 15.51 -5.01 10.35
CA PHE A 166 16.71 -5.21 9.57
C PHE A 166 17.69 -4.04 9.72
N LEU A 167 17.18 -2.82 9.75
CA LEU A 167 17.99 -1.62 9.95
C LEU A 167 18.73 -1.65 11.31
N ILE A 168 18.00 -1.97 12.38
CA ILE A 168 18.57 -2.05 13.75
C ILE A 168 19.62 -3.16 13.82
N ILE A 169 19.34 -4.35 13.30
CA ILE A 169 20.30 -5.45 13.33
C ILE A 169 21.53 -5.14 12.46
N SER A 170 21.36 -4.44 11.32
CA SER A 170 22.51 -3.99 10.51
C SER A 170 23.39 -3.00 11.27
N TYR A 171 22.80 -2.20 12.16
CA TYR A 171 23.51 -1.28 13.03
C TYR A 171 24.25 -2.02 14.14
N GLU A 172 23.57 -2.93 14.87
CA GLU A 172 24.16 -3.69 15.97
C GLU A 172 25.27 -4.65 15.52
N LYS A 173 25.11 -5.27 14.34
CA LYS A 173 26.08 -6.22 13.76
C LYS A 173 26.87 -5.54 12.63
N LYS A 174 27.76 -4.63 12.99
CA LYS A 174 28.51 -3.75 12.08
C LYS A 174 29.17 -4.45 10.88
N THR A 175 29.54 -5.72 11.00
CA THR A 175 30.21 -6.52 9.95
C THR A 175 29.25 -7.25 9.02
N ASN A 176 27.95 -7.27 9.32
CA ASN A 176 26.96 -8.01 8.55
C ASN A 176 26.06 -7.07 7.73
N HIS A 177 26.50 -6.80 6.49
CA HIS A 177 25.76 -5.93 5.57
C HIS A 177 24.54 -6.60 4.91
N ILE A 178 24.27 -7.90 5.16
CA ILE A 178 23.09 -8.60 4.63
C ILE A 178 21.80 -7.88 5.07
N TYR A 179 21.73 -7.52 6.34
CA TYR A 179 20.54 -6.84 6.87
C TYR A 179 20.36 -5.43 6.30
N LEU A 180 21.47 -4.75 5.94
CA LEU A 180 21.39 -3.48 5.22
C LEU A 180 20.86 -3.68 3.79
N ALA A 181 21.32 -4.71 3.09
CA ALA A 181 20.81 -5.05 1.76
C ALA A 181 19.32 -5.43 1.80
N LEU A 182 18.90 -6.24 2.77
CA LEU A 182 17.49 -6.60 2.97
C LEU A 182 16.62 -5.37 3.29
N SER A 183 17.11 -4.45 4.13
CA SER A 183 16.39 -3.20 4.39
C SER A 183 16.27 -2.34 3.13
N ALA A 184 17.33 -2.26 2.31
CA ALA A 184 17.30 -1.50 1.05
C ALA A 184 16.32 -2.09 0.03
N LEU A 185 16.21 -3.42 -0.06
CA LEU A 185 15.19 -4.08 -0.89
C LEU A 185 13.77 -3.80 -0.40
N LEU A 186 13.52 -3.81 0.91
CA LEU A 186 12.21 -3.43 1.46
C LEU A 186 11.90 -1.95 1.21
N PHE A 187 12.91 -1.08 1.28
CA PHE A 187 12.75 0.32 0.93
C PHE A 187 12.34 0.51 -0.54
N ALA A 188 13.01 -0.21 -1.46
CA ALA A 188 12.64 -0.22 -2.87
C ALA A 188 11.24 -0.80 -3.10
N ASN A 189 10.86 -1.84 -2.34
CA ASN A 189 9.52 -2.42 -2.43
C ASN A 189 8.42 -1.42 -2.09
N PHE A 190 8.63 -0.44 -1.21
CA PHE A 190 7.63 0.59 -0.94
C PHE A 190 7.26 1.39 -2.20
N PHE A 191 8.19 1.64 -3.10
CA PHE A 191 7.90 2.29 -4.38
C PHE A 191 7.26 1.35 -5.40
N HIS A 192 7.71 0.10 -5.44
CA HIS A 192 7.23 -0.88 -6.42
C HIS A 192 5.90 -1.56 -6.03
N SER A 193 5.46 -1.44 -4.78
CA SER A 193 4.18 -1.99 -4.29
C SER A 193 2.99 -1.04 -4.45
N GLY A 194 3.15 0.04 -5.20
CA GLY A 194 2.08 0.98 -5.45
C GLY A 194 1.83 1.99 -4.33
N SER A 195 2.69 2.06 -3.31
CA SER A 195 2.46 2.85 -2.10
C SER A 195 2.73 4.36 -2.25
N GLY A 196 2.84 4.86 -3.47
CA GLY A 196 3.05 6.28 -3.73
C GLY A 196 2.17 7.22 -2.89
N PRO A 197 0.85 6.99 -2.78
CA PRO A 197 -0.05 7.85 -2.00
C PRO A 197 0.22 7.90 -0.49
N ILE A 198 0.89 6.90 0.07
CA ILE A 198 1.21 6.82 1.50
C ILE A 198 2.71 6.75 1.79
N ILE A 199 3.55 7.00 0.78
CA ILE A 199 5.01 6.85 0.93
C ILE A 199 5.58 7.71 2.05
N LEU A 200 5.08 8.93 2.22
CA LEU A 200 5.50 9.83 3.30
C LEU A 200 5.04 9.34 4.68
N ILE A 201 3.85 8.74 4.77
CA ILE A 201 3.34 8.11 6.00
C ILE A 201 4.25 6.95 6.40
N ILE A 202 4.66 6.13 5.43
CA ILE A 202 5.60 5.02 5.66
C ILE A 202 6.94 5.56 6.19
N PHE A 203 7.52 6.57 5.54
CA PHE A 203 8.81 7.13 5.95
C PHE A 203 8.74 7.82 7.31
N THR A 204 7.66 8.54 7.60
CA THR A 204 7.44 9.16 8.90
C THR A 204 7.27 8.10 10.00
N SER A 205 6.55 7.01 9.71
CA SER A 205 6.42 5.88 10.65
C SER A 205 7.77 5.24 10.95
N ILE A 206 8.61 5.02 9.92
CA ILE A 206 9.99 4.54 10.09
C ILE A 206 10.79 5.51 10.94
N LEU A 207 10.74 6.80 10.63
CA LEU A 207 11.45 7.85 11.38
C LEU A 207 11.07 7.83 12.86
N PHE A 208 9.78 7.71 13.18
CA PHE A 208 9.31 7.67 14.56
C PHE A 208 9.82 6.44 15.34
N VAL A 209 9.82 5.27 14.68
CA VAL A 209 10.41 4.06 15.30
C VAL A 209 11.91 4.24 15.56
N ILE A 210 12.65 4.80 14.60
CA ILE A 210 14.09 5.02 14.73
C ILE A 210 14.41 6.10 15.78
N LEU A 211 13.61 7.15 15.89
CA LEU A 211 13.73 8.16 16.95
C LEU A 211 13.53 7.54 18.34
N LEU A 212 12.49 6.70 18.52
CA LEU A 212 12.28 5.98 19.77
C LEU A 212 13.45 5.03 20.08
N TYR A 213 13.92 4.27 19.09
CA TYR A 213 15.06 3.38 19.27
C TYR A 213 16.34 4.15 19.66
N SER A 214 16.65 5.25 18.98
CA SER A 214 17.83 6.08 19.26
C SER A 214 17.78 6.70 20.66
N HIS A 215 16.59 7.05 21.14
CA HIS A 215 16.41 7.51 22.52
C HIS A 215 16.73 6.41 23.54
N PHE A 216 16.16 5.19 23.36
CA PHE A 216 16.37 4.08 24.30
C PHE A 216 17.80 3.54 24.32
N THR A 217 18.54 3.68 23.21
CA THR A 217 19.94 3.27 23.13
C THR A 217 20.93 4.40 23.39
N ASN A 218 20.45 5.63 23.50
CA ASN A 218 21.26 6.86 23.54
C ASN A 218 22.25 6.98 22.38
N ASP A 219 21.92 6.40 21.22
CA ASP A 219 22.79 6.39 20.05
C ASP A 219 22.05 6.78 18.77
N PHE A 220 22.42 7.93 18.22
CA PHE A 220 21.88 8.47 16.97
C PHE A 220 22.59 7.99 15.71
N LYS A 221 23.66 7.20 15.83
CA LYS A 221 24.42 6.68 14.65
C LYS A 221 23.58 5.75 13.78
N ILE A 222 22.47 5.23 14.29
CA ILE A 222 21.51 4.44 13.52
C ILE A 222 20.95 5.22 12.33
N PHE A 223 20.86 6.56 12.41
CA PHE A 223 20.44 7.40 11.29
C PHE A 223 21.37 7.30 10.08
N LEU A 224 22.66 7.01 10.30
CA LEU A 224 23.58 6.72 9.20
C LEU A 224 23.18 5.44 8.45
N LYS A 225 22.70 4.42 9.17
CA LYS A 225 22.20 3.18 8.54
C LYS A 225 20.87 3.41 7.81
N LEU A 226 19.99 4.23 8.38
CA LEU A 226 18.77 4.66 7.71
C LEU A 226 19.10 5.37 6.40
N PHE A 227 20.03 6.32 6.42
CA PHE A 227 20.47 7.05 5.23
C PHE A 227 21.09 6.11 4.17
N GLN A 228 21.99 5.21 4.58
CA GLN A 228 22.59 4.22 3.67
C GLN A 228 21.54 3.31 3.02
N SER A 229 20.61 2.77 3.82
CA SER A 229 19.52 1.93 3.33
C SER A 229 18.62 2.69 2.36
N SER A 230 18.28 3.94 2.68
CA SER A 230 17.44 4.79 1.83
C SER A 230 18.12 5.13 0.50
N ILE A 231 19.43 5.42 0.49
CA ILE A 231 20.16 5.67 -0.75
C ILE A 231 20.16 4.40 -1.63
N ILE A 232 20.55 3.24 -1.09
CA ILE A 232 20.60 2.00 -1.86
C ILE A 232 19.19 1.66 -2.39
N GLY A 233 18.17 1.76 -1.56
CA GLY A 233 16.79 1.48 -1.96
C GLY A 233 16.27 2.47 -3.01
N THR A 234 16.63 3.75 -2.92
CA THR A 234 16.32 4.76 -3.94
C THR A 234 17.02 4.46 -5.26
N LEU A 235 18.29 4.03 -5.24
CA LEU A 235 19.00 3.62 -6.46
C LEU A 235 18.29 2.42 -7.11
N ILE A 236 17.87 1.42 -6.33
CA ILE A 236 17.15 0.23 -6.83
C ILE A 236 15.80 0.63 -7.45
N SER A 237 15.11 1.62 -6.92
CA SER A 237 13.80 2.09 -7.40
C SER A 237 13.85 3.35 -8.26
N SER A 238 15.04 3.80 -8.66
CA SER A 238 15.25 5.08 -9.36
C SER A 238 14.44 5.18 -10.67
N SER A 239 14.32 4.09 -11.43
CA SER A 239 13.50 4.04 -12.63
C SER A 239 12.02 4.36 -12.37
N LYS A 240 11.44 3.72 -11.33
CA LYS A 240 10.04 3.94 -10.93
C LYS A 240 9.82 5.34 -10.38
N ILE A 241 10.73 5.82 -9.53
CA ILE A 241 10.66 7.17 -8.93
C ILE A 241 10.70 8.22 -10.03
N SER A 242 11.67 8.13 -10.95
CA SER A 242 11.83 9.06 -12.07
C SER A 242 10.56 9.11 -12.94
N ALA A 243 10.08 7.95 -13.38
CA ALA A 243 8.87 7.86 -14.19
C ALA A 243 7.65 8.47 -13.48
N SER A 244 7.47 8.18 -12.19
CA SER A 244 6.35 8.71 -11.41
C SER A 244 6.45 10.22 -11.19
N LEU A 245 7.65 10.77 -11.02
CA LEU A 245 7.84 12.21 -10.90
C LEU A 245 7.54 12.94 -12.21
N PHE A 246 7.96 12.41 -13.36
CA PHE A 246 7.59 12.96 -14.67
C PHE A 246 6.08 12.93 -14.89
N PHE A 247 5.45 11.83 -14.56
CA PHE A 247 4.02 11.71 -14.65
C PHE A 247 3.28 12.73 -13.79
N LEU A 248 3.62 12.82 -12.51
CA LEU A 248 2.99 13.74 -11.56
C LEU A 248 3.27 15.21 -11.87
N SER A 249 4.40 15.56 -12.51
CA SER A 249 4.67 16.92 -12.94
C SER A 249 3.73 17.39 -14.06
N ASN A 250 3.34 16.48 -14.94
CA ASN A 250 2.40 16.78 -16.03
C ASN A 250 0.94 16.74 -15.58
N PHE A 251 0.64 15.97 -14.53
CA PHE A 251 -0.72 15.77 -13.99
C PHE A 251 -0.75 15.98 -12.48
N PRO A 252 -0.59 17.23 -12.01
CA PRO A 252 -0.61 17.54 -10.60
C PRO A 252 -2.00 17.24 -10.03
N ARG A 253 -2.02 16.49 -8.92
CA ARG A 253 -3.25 16.19 -8.20
C ARG A 253 -3.77 17.45 -7.51
N GLN A 254 -5.08 17.69 -7.57
CA GLN A 254 -5.71 18.73 -6.76
C GLN A 254 -5.81 18.22 -5.31
N TYR A 255 -5.47 19.11 -4.39
CA TYR A 255 -5.52 18.83 -2.95
C TYR A 255 -6.95 19.05 -2.42
N PRO A 256 -7.65 18.02 -1.96
CA PRO A 256 -8.91 18.22 -1.26
C PRO A 256 -8.61 18.60 0.19
N ALA A 257 -9.01 19.77 0.60
CA ALA A 257 -8.96 20.17 2.00
C ALA A 257 -10.04 19.40 2.77
N THR A 258 -9.64 18.37 3.50
CA THR A 258 -10.45 17.76 4.54
C THR A 258 -9.83 18.14 5.88
N GLU A 259 -10.37 19.15 6.50
CA GLU A 259 -9.89 19.72 7.75
C GLU A 259 -10.81 19.31 8.89
N PHE A 260 -10.22 19.13 10.07
CA PHE A 260 -11.03 19.14 11.30
C PHE A 260 -11.27 20.58 11.73
N ASP A 261 -12.52 20.92 12.01
CA ASP A 261 -12.92 22.28 12.45
C ASP A 261 -12.33 22.62 13.83
N SER A 262 -11.95 21.63 14.61
CA SER A 262 -11.41 21.86 15.94
C SER A 262 -10.51 20.74 16.43
N LEU A 263 -9.60 21.09 17.34
CA LEU A 263 -8.75 20.12 18.03
C LEU A 263 -9.56 19.10 18.83
N VAL A 264 -10.71 19.50 19.37
CA VAL A 264 -11.60 18.61 20.14
C VAL A 264 -12.21 17.55 19.22
N ALA A 265 -12.71 17.94 18.04
CA ALA A 265 -13.24 17.01 17.05
C ALA A 265 -12.14 16.01 16.59
N PHE A 266 -10.94 16.50 16.34
CA PHE A 266 -9.79 15.65 16.02
C PHE A 266 -9.47 14.65 17.12
N ILE A 267 -9.34 15.09 18.39
CA ILE A 267 -9.05 14.22 19.54
C ILE A 267 -10.14 13.17 19.72
N LYS A 268 -11.41 13.56 19.64
CA LYS A 268 -12.55 12.64 19.73
C LYS A 268 -12.46 11.56 18.65
N THR A 269 -12.23 11.95 17.40
CA THR A 269 -12.09 11.03 16.27
C THR A 269 -10.88 10.12 16.43
N PHE A 270 -9.75 10.66 16.92
CA PHE A 270 -8.56 9.87 17.23
C PHE A 270 -8.88 8.74 18.23
N PHE A 271 -9.48 9.06 19.38
CA PHE A 271 -9.81 8.06 20.40
C PHE A 271 -10.77 6.99 19.87
N LEU A 272 -11.81 7.39 19.15
CA LEU A 272 -12.77 6.46 18.55
C LEU A 272 -12.09 5.54 17.53
N SER A 273 -11.27 6.10 16.64
CA SER A 273 -10.60 5.36 15.57
C SER A 273 -9.53 4.38 16.06
N PHE A 274 -8.84 4.69 17.15
CA PHE A 274 -7.70 3.89 17.62
C PHE A 274 -8.06 2.86 18.69
N PHE A 275 -9.00 3.16 19.57
CA PHE A 275 -9.20 2.36 20.78
C PHE A 275 -10.59 1.76 20.87
N ILE A 276 -11.57 2.47 20.33
CA ILE A 276 -12.96 2.03 20.31
C ILE A 276 -13.24 1.73 18.85
N THR A 277 -13.81 0.64 18.53
CA THR A 277 -14.17 0.35 17.14
C THR A 277 -15.23 1.34 16.66
N PRO A 278 -15.01 2.05 15.55
CA PRO A 278 -16.01 2.94 15.01
C PRO A 278 -17.30 2.16 14.69
N ASN A 279 -18.43 2.64 15.22
CA ASN A 279 -19.75 2.13 14.87
C ASN A 279 -20.40 3.12 13.89
N GLN A 280 -21.07 2.63 12.86
CA GLN A 280 -21.75 3.44 11.85
C GLN A 280 -22.67 4.48 12.47
N ASN A 281 -23.40 4.13 13.53
CA ASN A 281 -24.30 5.04 14.22
C ASN A 281 -23.58 6.22 14.89
N TYR A 282 -22.39 5.98 15.45
CA TYR A 282 -21.56 7.04 16.05
C TYR A 282 -21.02 8.03 15.03
N PHE A 283 -20.71 7.56 13.84
CA PHE A 283 -20.17 8.39 12.76
C PHE A 283 -21.28 9.12 12.00
N ASN A 284 -22.46 8.54 11.86
CA ASN A 284 -23.57 9.15 11.14
C ASN A 284 -24.16 10.40 11.82
N GLU A 285 -24.12 10.49 13.14
CA GLU A 285 -24.77 11.59 13.88
C GLU A 285 -23.88 12.82 14.09
N SER A 286 -22.54 12.69 14.09
CA SER A 286 -21.66 13.80 14.46
C SER A 286 -20.49 14.07 13.52
N LEU A 287 -20.18 13.17 12.57
CA LEU A 287 -18.95 13.23 11.78
C LEU A 287 -19.16 13.05 10.27
N THR A 288 -20.33 12.62 9.80
CA THR A 288 -20.60 12.38 8.38
C THR A 288 -20.70 13.65 7.56
N SER A 289 -21.04 14.79 8.16
CA SER A 289 -20.97 16.09 7.48
C SER A 289 -19.52 16.52 7.21
N MET A 290 -18.56 16.04 8.00
CA MET A 290 -17.13 16.37 7.89
C MET A 290 -16.34 15.38 7.07
N PHE A 291 -16.79 14.11 6.91
CA PHE A 291 -16.05 13.07 6.22
C PHE A 291 -16.91 12.40 5.14
N PRO A 292 -16.78 12.82 3.87
CA PRO A 292 -17.45 12.18 2.75
C PRO A 292 -16.86 10.79 2.42
N PHE A 293 -15.91 10.30 3.23
CA PHE A 293 -15.17 9.06 2.99
C PHE A 293 -15.76 7.89 3.79
N GLY A 294 -15.64 6.69 3.24
CA GLY A 294 -16.14 5.48 3.87
C GLY A 294 -15.51 5.18 5.25
N LEU A 295 -16.17 4.37 6.04
CA LEU A 295 -15.76 4.00 7.41
C LEU A 295 -14.33 3.40 7.46
N HIS A 296 -13.90 2.72 6.40
CA HIS A 296 -12.55 2.16 6.27
C HIS A 296 -11.44 3.23 6.35
N GLU A 297 -11.74 4.50 6.03
CA GLU A 297 -10.79 5.61 6.19
C GLU A 297 -10.60 6.03 7.65
N MET A 298 -11.53 5.65 8.52
CA MET A 298 -11.56 6.01 9.94
C MET A 298 -11.04 4.88 10.84
N GLU A 299 -10.72 3.71 10.31
CA GLU A 299 -10.34 2.57 11.11
C GLU A 299 -8.83 2.40 11.22
N TYR A 300 -8.30 2.65 12.42
CA TYR A 300 -6.89 2.48 12.80
C TYR A 300 -6.72 1.51 13.96
N SER A 301 -7.79 0.99 14.52
CA SER A 301 -7.90 0.36 15.83
C SER A 301 -6.69 -0.49 16.22
N VAL A 302 -6.01 -0.05 17.26
CA VAL A 302 -4.91 -0.80 17.92
C VAL A 302 -5.44 -1.57 19.14
N SER A 303 -6.74 -1.51 19.43
CA SER A 303 -7.40 -2.08 20.61
C SER A 303 -7.45 -1.14 21.82
N ILE A 304 -8.31 -1.46 22.78
CA ILE A 304 -8.40 -0.76 24.06
C ILE A 304 -7.20 -1.04 24.99
N VAL A 305 -6.41 -2.07 24.67
CA VAL A 305 -5.26 -2.51 25.48
C VAL A 305 -4.28 -1.37 25.84
N PRO A 306 -3.87 -0.49 24.90
CA PRO A 306 -3.00 0.65 25.23
C PRO A 306 -3.60 1.59 26.26
N ILE A 307 -4.91 1.86 26.23
CA ILE A 307 -5.59 2.70 27.24
C ILE A 307 -5.52 2.06 28.61
N ILE A 308 -5.83 0.77 28.70
CA ILE A 308 -5.75 0.03 29.96
C ILE A 308 -4.34 0.11 30.54
N LEU A 309 -3.31 0.04 29.70
CA LEU A 309 -1.91 0.10 30.12
C LEU A 309 -1.52 1.46 30.70
N ILE A 310 -2.20 2.54 30.37
CA ILE A 310 -1.95 3.86 30.98
C ILE A 310 -2.14 3.81 32.51
N PHE A 311 -3.11 3.02 33.01
CA PHE A 311 -3.33 2.86 34.44
C PHE A 311 -2.20 2.09 35.15
N PHE A 312 -1.36 1.38 34.41
CA PHE A 312 -0.18 0.68 34.96
C PHE A 312 1.11 1.50 34.86
N ILE A 313 1.03 2.77 34.44
CA ILE A 313 2.22 3.63 34.38
C ILE A 313 2.73 3.90 35.77
N SER A 314 3.95 3.42 36.08
CA SER A 314 4.60 3.60 37.36
C SER A 314 5.36 4.93 37.43
N LYS A 315 5.62 5.41 38.67
CA LYS A 315 6.51 6.56 38.89
C LYS A 315 7.89 6.37 38.23
N LYS A 316 8.40 5.13 38.21
CA LYS A 316 9.64 4.77 37.53
C LYS A 316 9.61 5.03 36.03
N PHE A 317 8.47 4.79 35.37
CA PHE A 317 8.31 5.11 33.96
C PHE A 317 8.48 6.62 33.71
N PHE A 318 7.84 7.44 34.53
CA PHE A 318 7.96 8.89 34.42
C PHE A 318 9.39 9.37 34.70
N THR A 319 10.05 8.88 35.75
CA THR A 319 11.42 9.31 36.11
C THR A 319 12.45 8.92 35.04
N LEU A 320 12.31 7.77 34.40
CA LEU A 320 13.26 7.32 33.37
C LEU A 320 13.08 8.05 32.01
N ASN A 321 11.88 8.44 31.68
CA ASN A 321 11.56 8.90 30.33
C ASN A 321 11.09 10.37 30.28
N PHE A 322 10.16 10.78 31.14
CA PHE A 322 9.55 12.11 31.05
C PHE A 322 10.42 13.25 31.59
N TYR A 323 11.37 12.99 32.48
CA TYR A 323 12.36 14.00 32.88
C TYR A 323 13.49 14.16 31.85
N ASN A 324 13.53 13.32 30.82
CA ASN A 324 14.49 13.46 29.74
C ASN A 324 13.92 14.36 28.66
N ILE A 325 14.47 15.56 28.51
CA ILE A 325 14.04 16.55 27.51
C ILE A 325 14.01 15.98 26.08
N ARG A 326 14.94 15.08 25.74
CA ARG A 326 14.96 14.42 24.42
C ARG A 326 13.72 13.57 24.19
N PHE A 327 13.27 12.83 25.21
CA PHE A 327 12.05 12.00 25.07
C PHE A 327 10.83 12.88 24.90
N ILE A 328 10.73 13.96 25.65
CA ILE A 328 9.65 14.94 25.53
C ILE A 328 9.63 15.54 24.12
N LEU A 329 10.79 15.94 23.59
CA LEU A 329 10.90 16.47 22.22
C LEU A 329 10.51 15.44 21.16
N ILE A 330 10.93 14.18 21.31
CA ILE A 330 10.53 13.09 20.40
C ILE A 330 9.02 12.87 20.44
N LEU A 331 8.43 12.78 21.63
CA LEU A 331 6.98 12.65 21.78
C LEU A 331 6.24 13.85 21.19
N PHE A 332 6.75 15.06 21.40
CA PHE A 332 6.17 16.26 20.80
C PHE A 332 6.17 16.17 19.27
N ILE A 333 7.29 15.80 18.65
CA ILE A 333 7.38 15.63 17.20
C ILE A 333 6.40 14.56 16.71
N ILE A 334 6.36 13.40 17.39
CA ILE A 334 5.44 12.30 17.05
C ILE A 334 3.99 12.77 17.11
N ILE A 335 3.61 13.49 18.14
CA ILE A 335 2.23 13.94 18.35
C ILE A 335 1.88 15.09 17.41
N PHE A 336 2.79 16.06 17.26
CA PHE A 336 2.50 17.31 16.56
C PHE A 336 2.34 17.15 15.04
N ILE A 337 3.17 16.33 14.38
CA ILE A 337 3.16 16.23 12.91
C ILE A 337 1.79 15.80 12.37
N PRO A 338 1.16 14.69 12.82
CA PRO A 338 -0.16 14.34 12.33
C PRO A 338 -1.26 15.35 12.67
N ILE A 339 -1.17 15.98 13.86
CA ILE A 339 -2.12 17.05 14.25
C ILE A 339 -1.99 18.23 13.29
N PHE A 340 -0.77 18.70 13.05
CA PHE A 340 -0.48 19.82 12.14
C PHE A 340 -0.96 19.55 10.71
N LEU A 341 -0.90 18.28 10.28
CA LEU A 341 -1.36 17.87 8.96
C LEU A 341 -2.89 17.64 8.87
N ASN A 342 -3.61 17.65 9.98
CA ASN A 342 -5.06 17.42 10.02
C ASN A 342 -5.87 18.65 10.44
N ILE A 343 -5.24 19.63 11.08
CA ILE A 343 -5.91 20.86 11.55
C ILE A 343 -5.21 22.06 10.95
N ASN A 344 -5.98 22.94 10.31
CA ASN A 344 -5.45 24.14 9.68
C ASN A 344 -5.29 25.29 10.70
N PHE A 345 -4.13 25.38 11.33
CA PHE A 345 -3.86 26.42 12.34
C PHE A 345 -3.48 27.78 11.73
N PHE A 346 -2.76 27.78 10.59
CA PHE A 346 -2.10 28.97 10.04
C PHE A 346 -2.22 29.03 8.51
N ASN A 347 -3.31 28.53 7.94
CA ASN A 347 -3.45 28.38 6.47
C ASN A 347 -2.31 27.57 5.82
N GLN A 348 -1.67 26.69 6.59
CA GLN A 348 -0.54 25.89 6.12
C GLN A 348 -0.92 24.98 4.95
N PHE A 349 -2.19 24.63 4.79
CA PHE A 349 -2.64 23.81 3.67
C PHE A 349 -2.44 24.49 2.31
N GLN A 350 -2.46 25.81 2.24
CA GLN A 350 -2.10 26.54 1.03
C GLN A 350 -0.63 26.33 0.64
N ILE A 351 0.24 26.11 1.62
CA ILE A 351 1.67 25.81 1.41
C ILE A 351 1.84 24.32 1.09
N ILE A 352 1.21 23.45 1.87
CA ILE A 352 1.29 21.98 1.72
C ILE A 352 0.79 21.56 0.34
N SER A 353 -0.28 22.16 -0.17
CA SER A 353 -0.84 21.87 -1.50
C SER A 353 0.14 22.18 -2.66
N LYS A 354 1.15 23.02 -2.43
CA LYS A 354 2.19 23.34 -3.41
C LYS A 354 3.39 22.38 -3.35
N ILE A 355 3.50 21.58 -2.29
CA ILE A 355 4.62 20.65 -2.12
C ILE A 355 4.30 19.35 -2.87
N PRO A 356 5.08 18.99 -3.91
CA PRO A 356 4.93 17.73 -4.61
C PRO A 356 4.94 16.57 -3.62
N ILE A 357 4.21 15.49 -3.89
CA ILE A 357 4.05 14.31 -3.03
C ILE A 357 3.14 14.57 -1.83
N LEU A 358 3.28 15.67 -1.05
CA LEU A 358 2.34 15.98 0.04
C LEU A 358 0.93 16.24 -0.49
N ASN A 359 0.81 16.96 -1.60
CA ASN A 359 -0.46 17.18 -2.28
C ASN A 359 -1.10 15.89 -2.83
N SER A 360 -0.35 14.80 -2.96
CA SER A 360 -0.87 13.51 -3.40
C SER A 360 -1.61 12.75 -2.30
N THR A 361 -1.49 13.16 -1.04
CA THR A 361 -2.22 12.56 0.09
C THR A 361 -3.65 13.08 0.09
N TRP A 362 -4.57 12.32 -0.50
CA TRP A 362 -5.97 12.74 -0.69
C TRP A 362 -6.74 12.93 0.62
N VAL A 363 -6.55 12.01 1.58
CA VAL A 363 -7.21 12.06 2.90
C VAL A 363 -6.16 12.31 3.97
N GLN A 364 -6.17 13.51 4.56
CA GLN A 364 -5.17 13.88 5.56
C GLN A 364 -5.25 13.02 6.81
N PHE A 365 -6.44 12.52 7.15
CA PHE A 365 -6.62 11.62 8.28
C PHE A 365 -5.77 10.34 8.17
N ARG A 366 -5.31 9.95 6.98
CA ARG A 366 -4.39 8.82 6.77
C ARG A 366 -3.05 8.98 7.51
N TRP A 367 -2.65 10.22 7.83
CA TRP A 367 -1.46 10.48 8.65
C TRP A 367 -1.56 9.91 10.06
N MET A 368 -2.77 9.57 10.51
CA MET A 368 -2.97 8.89 11.80
C MET A 368 -2.26 7.54 11.86
N ALA A 369 -2.03 6.87 10.75
CA ALA A 369 -1.32 5.59 10.70
C ALA A 369 0.09 5.66 11.32
N VAL A 370 0.74 6.83 11.32
CA VAL A 370 2.08 7.00 11.92
C VAL A 370 2.09 6.76 13.44
N TYR A 371 0.94 6.86 14.12
CA TYR A 371 0.84 6.62 15.56
C TYR A 371 0.82 5.13 15.94
N ILE A 372 0.48 4.23 15.01
CA ILE A 372 0.27 2.81 15.32
C ILE A 372 1.50 2.19 15.98
N LEU A 373 2.67 2.28 15.35
CA LEU A 373 3.89 1.68 15.90
C LEU A 373 4.38 2.36 17.18
N PRO A 374 4.44 3.69 17.30
CA PRO A 374 4.74 4.36 18.57
C PRO A 374 3.85 3.94 19.72
N ILE A 375 2.53 3.87 19.53
CA ILE A 375 1.58 3.42 20.55
C ILE A 375 1.89 1.99 20.99
N ILE A 376 2.16 1.09 20.06
CA ILE A 376 2.50 -0.31 20.34
C ILE A 376 3.84 -0.41 21.09
N ILE A 377 4.86 0.31 20.66
CA ILE A 377 6.19 0.31 21.32
C ILE A 377 6.08 0.85 22.75
N ILE A 378 5.38 1.96 22.95
CA ILE A 378 5.17 2.55 24.29
C ILE A 378 4.35 1.60 25.17
N SER A 379 3.31 0.95 24.63
CA SER A 379 2.54 -0.07 25.36
C SER A 379 3.44 -1.23 25.83
N GLY A 380 4.28 -1.72 24.94
CA GLY A 380 5.28 -2.75 25.28
C GLY A 380 6.27 -2.27 26.35
N LEU A 381 6.73 -1.02 26.26
CA LEU A 381 7.64 -0.40 27.22
C LEU A 381 7.02 -0.30 28.62
N ILE A 382 5.75 0.08 28.72
CA ILE A 382 5.03 0.13 30.00
C ILE A 382 5.08 -1.24 30.67
N ILE A 383 4.68 -2.31 29.97
CA ILE A 383 4.67 -3.68 30.53
C ILE A 383 6.10 -4.14 30.86
N GLN A 384 7.07 -3.87 29.98
CA GLN A 384 8.47 -4.26 30.20
C GLN A 384 9.02 -3.68 31.48
N ASN A 385 8.67 -2.43 31.83
CA ASN A 385 9.15 -1.71 33.00
C ASN A 385 8.31 -1.93 34.27
N LEU A 386 7.23 -2.71 34.23
CA LEU A 386 6.49 -3.07 35.43
C LEU A 386 7.39 -3.83 36.41
N ASN A 387 7.37 -3.41 37.67
CA ASN A 387 8.14 -4.08 38.72
C ASN A 387 7.38 -5.26 39.31
N ILE A 388 7.09 -6.25 38.49
CA ILE A 388 6.41 -7.49 38.85
C ILE A 388 7.21 -8.70 38.36
N GLU A 389 7.02 -9.83 39.00
CA GLU A 389 7.67 -11.10 38.64
C GLU A 389 7.35 -11.48 37.17
N LEU A 390 8.30 -12.14 36.53
CA LEU A 390 8.14 -12.59 35.11
C LEU A 390 6.90 -13.46 34.93
N LYS A 391 6.54 -14.31 35.91
CA LYS A 391 5.34 -15.15 35.88
C LYS A 391 4.08 -14.29 35.88
N LYS A 392 3.99 -13.26 36.68
CA LYS A 392 2.86 -12.31 36.71
C LYS A 392 2.77 -11.49 35.42
N LYS A 393 3.94 -11.07 34.86
CA LYS A 393 3.97 -10.43 33.51
C LYS A 393 3.40 -11.33 32.44
N LYS A 394 3.74 -12.63 32.45
CA LYS A 394 3.18 -13.61 31.52
C LYS A 394 1.65 -13.67 31.60
N TYR A 395 1.10 -13.79 32.80
CA TYR A 395 -0.37 -13.84 32.98
C TYR A 395 -1.04 -12.53 32.56
N LEU A 396 -0.46 -11.38 32.91
CA LEU A 396 -0.97 -10.08 32.44
C LEU A 396 -1.02 -10.02 30.92
N VAL A 397 0.06 -10.42 30.24
CA VAL A 397 0.10 -10.44 28.77
C VAL A 397 -0.95 -11.39 28.19
N LEU A 398 -1.14 -12.59 28.78
CA LEU A 398 -2.17 -13.52 28.31
C LEU A 398 -3.57 -12.92 28.45
N ILE A 399 -3.88 -12.22 29.56
CA ILE A 399 -5.15 -11.52 29.74
C ILE A 399 -5.31 -10.42 28.67
N LEU A 400 -4.27 -9.63 28.41
CA LEU A 400 -4.32 -8.56 27.41
C LEU A 400 -4.46 -9.09 25.97
N VAL A 401 -3.81 -10.23 25.66
CA VAL A 401 -3.99 -10.93 24.37
C VAL A 401 -5.42 -11.47 24.26
N SER A 402 -5.96 -12.09 25.31
CA SER A 402 -7.35 -12.55 25.32
C SER A 402 -8.33 -11.40 25.09
N LEU A 403 -8.11 -10.26 25.74
CA LEU A 403 -8.91 -9.05 25.55
C LEU A 403 -8.85 -8.54 24.11
N LEU A 404 -7.64 -8.51 23.51
CA LEU A 404 -7.46 -8.17 22.09
C LEU A 404 -8.28 -9.09 21.17
N LEU A 405 -8.21 -10.40 21.39
CA LEU A 405 -8.94 -11.38 20.59
C LEU A 405 -10.46 -11.25 20.78
N VAL A 406 -10.93 -11.12 22.02
CA VAL A 406 -12.36 -10.94 22.32
C VAL A 406 -12.88 -9.66 21.67
N GLN A 407 -12.16 -8.54 21.79
CA GLN A 407 -12.57 -7.27 21.17
C GLN A 407 -12.77 -7.43 19.65
N ASN A 408 -11.90 -8.15 18.96
CA ASN A 408 -12.03 -8.36 17.51
C ASN A 408 -13.10 -9.39 17.16
N LEU A 409 -13.38 -10.38 18.01
CA LEU A 409 -14.44 -11.36 17.80
C LEU A 409 -15.84 -10.76 17.97
N ILE A 410 -16.03 -9.85 18.92
CA ILE A 410 -17.34 -9.23 19.18
C ILE A 410 -17.59 -7.97 18.32
N LYS A 411 -16.58 -7.56 17.53
CA LYS A 411 -16.71 -6.39 16.65
C LYS A 411 -17.80 -6.62 15.62
N ASP A 412 -18.71 -5.65 15.47
CA ASP A 412 -19.67 -5.67 14.39
C ASP A 412 -18.98 -5.34 13.05
N ASN A 413 -18.89 -6.33 12.19
CA ASN A 413 -18.32 -6.22 10.86
C ASN A 413 -19.40 -6.07 9.75
N GLY A 414 -20.69 -5.91 10.13
CA GLY A 414 -21.81 -5.89 9.19
C GLY A 414 -21.69 -4.79 8.15
N TRP A 415 -21.20 -3.60 8.55
CA TRP A 415 -20.98 -2.50 7.61
C TRP A 415 -19.96 -2.87 6.53
N HIS A 416 -18.81 -3.44 6.92
CA HIS A 416 -17.77 -3.83 5.98
C HIS A 416 -18.23 -4.94 5.04
N LEU A 417 -19.03 -5.90 5.53
CA LEU A 417 -19.62 -6.95 4.70
C LEU A 417 -20.63 -6.39 3.69
N ASN A 418 -21.41 -5.38 4.10
CA ASN A 418 -22.40 -4.73 3.23
C ASN A 418 -21.76 -3.81 2.18
N ASP A 419 -20.57 -3.26 2.46
CA ASP A 419 -19.81 -2.43 1.52
C ASP A 419 -19.05 -3.26 0.46
N GLN A 420 -18.96 -4.57 0.64
CA GLN A 420 -18.39 -5.47 -0.35
C GLN A 420 -19.36 -5.68 -1.52
N LYS A 421 -19.09 -5.03 -2.64
CA LYS A 421 -19.97 -4.98 -3.82
C LYS A 421 -19.29 -5.44 -5.11
N TYR A 422 -17.99 -5.67 -5.08
CA TYR A 422 -17.24 -6.07 -6.27
C TYR A 422 -17.21 -7.59 -6.41
N SER A 423 -17.70 -8.09 -7.56
CA SER A 423 -17.65 -9.54 -7.87
C SER A 423 -16.30 -9.93 -8.47
N ILE A 424 -15.59 -10.83 -7.80
CA ILE A 424 -14.32 -11.36 -8.32
C ILE A 424 -14.50 -12.33 -9.50
N GLN A 425 -15.76 -12.73 -9.81
CA GLN A 425 -16.05 -13.77 -10.80
C GLN A 425 -15.54 -13.42 -12.21
N ASN A 426 -15.62 -12.14 -12.61
CA ASN A 426 -15.11 -11.70 -13.91
C ASN A 426 -13.59 -11.93 -14.03
N ALA A 427 -12.84 -11.67 -12.98
CA ALA A 427 -11.40 -11.93 -12.95
C ALA A 427 -11.06 -13.42 -12.97
N ILE A 428 -11.88 -14.26 -12.29
CA ILE A 428 -11.73 -15.72 -12.32
C ILE A 428 -11.96 -16.25 -13.74
N ASN A 429 -13.10 -15.90 -14.34
CA ASN A 429 -13.45 -16.33 -15.70
C ASN A 429 -12.39 -15.87 -16.72
N PHE A 430 -11.87 -14.68 -16.55
CA PHE A 430 -10.80 -14.15 -17.39
C PHE A 430 -9.49 -14.95 -17.21
N SER A 431 -9.12 -15.27 -15.96
CA SER A 431 -7.94 -16.08 -15.67
C SER A 431 -8.05 -17.50 -16.26
N GLU A 432 -9.23 -18.08 -16.28
CA GLU A 432 -9.49 -19.38 -16.91
C GLU A 432 -9.31 -19.32 -18.43
N LYS A 433 -9.82 -18.29 -19.08
CA LYS A 433 -9.60 -18.06 -20.52
C LYS A 433 -8.11 -17.95 -20.85
N LEU A 434 -7.34 -17.20 -20.05
CA LEU A 434 -5.89 -17.10 -20.24
C LEU A 434 -5.18 -18.46 -20.10
N LYS A 435 -5.61 -19.31 -19.15
CA LYS A 435 -5.05 -20.67 -18.98
C LYS A 435 -5.38 -21.58 -20.18
N GLN A 436 -6.50 -21.36 -20.85
CA GLN A 436 -6.89 -22.09 -22.06
C GLN A 436 -6.15 -21.60 -23.32
N GLY A 437 -5.24 -20.64 -23.19
CA GLY A 437 -4.48 -20.08 -24.31
C GLY A 437 -5.30 -19.15 -25.19
N ILE A 438 -6.47 -18.72 -24.75
CA ILE A 438 -7.28 -17.73 -25.46
C ILE A 438 -6.56 -16.40 -25.30
N SER A 439 -5.88 -15.95 -26.37
CA SER A 439 -5.24 -14.64 -26.41
C SER A 439 -6.29 -13.55 -26.23
N GLN A 440 -5.96 -12.54 -25.47
CA GLN A 440 -6.84 -11.38 -25.39
C GLN A 440 -6.84 -10.69 -26.75
N GLU A 441 -8.02 -10.61 -27.34
CA GLU A 441 -8.21 -9.88 -28.58
C GLU A 441 -7.89 -8.40 -28.40
N ILE A 442 -7.69 -7.74 -29.50
CA ILE A 442 -7.44 -6.31 -29.53
C ILE A 442 -8.52 -5.55 -28.76
N ILE A 443 -8.10 -4.81 -27.74
CA ILE A 443 -9.00 -4.00 -26.90
C ILE A 443 -9.62 -2.86 -27.69
N GLY A 444 -10.94 -2.72 -27.57
CA GLY A 444 -11.70 -1.58 -28.09
C GLY A 444 -11.89 -0.49 -27.04
N PRO A 445 -11.87 0.79 -27.42
CA PRO A 445 -12.27 1.87 -26.53
C PRO A 445 -13.76 1.77 -26.17
N ALA A 446 -14.11 2.13 -24.93
CA ALA A 446 -15.48 2.11 -24.45
C ALA A 446 -15.81 3.33 -23.59
N VAL A 447 -17.07 3.76 -23.65
CA VAL A 447 -17.61 4.85 -22.81
C VAL A 447 -18.93 4.38 -22.22
N ILE A 448 -19.10 4.59 -20.92
CA ILE A 448 -20.38 4.37 -20.23
C ILE A 448 -21.16 5.67 -20.28
N LEU A 449 -22.38 5.64 -20.82
CA LEU A 449 -23.26 6.78 -20.84
C LEU A 449 -24.37 6.62 -19.79
N ASP A 450 -24.85 7.74 -19.25
CA ASP A 450 -26.05 7.78 -18.45
C ASP A 450 -27.34 7.71 -19.33
N LYS A 451 -28.50 7.74 -18.68
CA LYS A 451 -29.80 7.71 -19.38
C LYS A 451 -30.03 8.90 -20.32
N SER A 452 -29.26 9.98 -20.15
CA SER A 452 -29.33 11.19 -20.99
C SER A 452 -28.35 11.14 -22.17
N GLY A 453 -27.51 10.09 -22.27
CA GLY A 453 -26.46 9.99 -23.26
C GLY A 453 -25.18 10.76 -22.91
N THR A 454 -25.04 11.20 -21.66
CA THR A 454 -23.85 11.90 -21.17
C THR A 454 -22.84 10.90 -20.60
N PRO A 455 -21.51 11.04 -20.88
CA PRO A 455 -20.49 10.18 -20.28
C PRO A 455 -20.54 10.20 -18.77
N LYS A 456 -20.76 9.04 -18.14
CA LYS A 456 -20.76 8.88 -16.70
C LYS A 456 -19.33 8.91 -16.17
N LYS A 457 -19.06 9.82 -15.23
CA LYS A 457 -17.76 9.93 -14.58
C LYS A 457 -17.54 8.91 -13.46
N SER A 458 -18.61 8.45 -12.81
CA SER A 458 -18.55 7.69 -11.57
C SER A 458 -18.54 6.17 -11.69
N ASP A 459 -18.93 5.62 -12.85
CA ASP A 459 -19.07 4.16 -13.03
C ASP A 459 -17.96 3.57 -13.89
N ASN A 460 -16.79 4.21 -13.89
CA ASN A 460 -15.64 3.80 -14.69
C ASN A 460 -14.93 2.63 -14.06
N LYS A 461 -15.42 1.45 -14.37
CA LYS A 461 -14.90 0.21 -13.84
C LYS A 461 -13.73 -0.27 -14.68
N ASN A 462 -12.57 -0.36 -14.09
CA ASN A 462 -11.40 -0.95 -14.74
C ASN A 462 -11.63 -2.41 -15.14
N ASP A 463 -12.65 -3.08 -14.61
CA ASP A 463 -13.04 -4.45 -14.93
C ASP A 463 -13.61 -4.61 -16.35
N MET A 464 -13.90 -3.53 -17.08
CA MET A 464 -14.16 -3.58 -18.53
C MET A 464 -13.01 -4.25 -19.30
N PHE A 465 -11.81 -4.18 -18.77
CA PHE A 465 -10.65 -4.93 -19.20
C PHE A 465 -10.91 -6.43 -19.37
N PHE A 466 -11.67 -7.06 -18.47
CA PHE A 466 -12.01 -8.49 -18.56
C PHE A 466 -12.89 -8.87 -19.74
N PHE A 467 -13.50 -7.86 -20.38
CA PHE A 467 -14.35 -8.00 -21.56
C PHE A 467 -13.67 -7.48 -22.83
N SER A 468 -12.35 -7.28 -22.81
CA SER A 468 -11.55 -6.76 -23.92
C SER A 468 -11.90 -5.31 -24.30
N TYR A 469 -12.27 -4.48 -23.33
CA TYR A 469 -12.54 -3.07 -23.51
C TYR A 469 -11.66 -2.19 -22.64
N SER A 470 -11.30 -1.01 -23.16
CA SER A 470 -10.59 0.03 -22.44
C SER A 470 -11.53 1.21 -22.17
N PRO A 471 -11.89 1.50 -20.94
CA PRO A 471 -12.76 2.62 -20.63
C PRO A 471 -12.05 3.95 -20.95
N LEU A 472 -12.72 4.85 -21.68
CA LEU A 472 -12.19 6.19 -21.94
C LEU A 472 -12.05 6.97 -20.64
N MET A 473 -13.05 6.87 -19.77
CA MET A 473 -13.04 7.42 -18.44
C MET A 473 -12.68 6.31 -17.47
N CYS A 474 -11.49 6.32 -16.93
CA CYS A 474 -11.01 5.28 -16.04
C CYS A 474 -11.03 5.76 -14.59
N ASN A 475 -11.28 4.83 -13.66
CA ASN A 475 -11.18 5.12 -12.25
C ASN A 475 -9.73 5.04 -11.81
N GLN A 476 -9.01 6.14 -11.99
CA GLN A 476 -7.66 6.28 -11.46
C GLN A 476 -7.62 7.47 -10.51
N ALA A 477 -7.33 7.18 -9.25
CA ALA A 477 -7.25 8.18 -8.21
C ALA A 477 -6.21 9.29 -8.48
N ILE A 478 -5.30 9.08 -9.42
CA ILE A 478 -4.27 10.05 -9.80
C ILE A 478 -4.58 10.68 -11.16
N PHE A 479 -5.06 9.92 -12.12
CA PHE A 479 -5.40 10.38 -13.46
C PHE A 479 -6.70 11.17 -13.55
N GLY A 480 -7.71 10.80 -12.78
CA GLY A 480 -9.04 11.39 -12.86
C GLY A 480 -9.07 12.92 -12.69
N TYR A 481 -7.98 13.48 -12.21
CA TYR A 481 -7.87 14.90 -11.91
C TYR A 481 -7.29 15.76 -13.05
N GLY A 482 -6.70 15.16 -14.05
CA GLY A 482 -6.10 15.88 -15.17
C GLY A 482 -6.65 15.45 -16.54
N LEU A 483 -6.95 14.18 -16.72
CA LEU A 483 -7.48 13.66 -17.98
C LEU A 483 -8.88 14.18 -18.32
N GLU A 484 -9.70 14.48 -17.31
CA GLU A 484 -11.01 15.11 -17.50
C GLU A 484 -10.93 16.50 -18.15
N ASN A 485 -9.80 17.19 -18.00
CA ASN A 485 -9.53 18.49 -18.59
C ASN A 485 -8.84 18.41 -19.94
N LEU A 486 -8.41 17.23 -20.39
CA LEU A 486 -7.88 17.05 -21.72
C LEU A 486 -9.06 17.25 -22.70
N LYS A 487 -8.91 18.22 -23.60
CA LYS A 487 -9.85 18.44 -24.68
C LYS A 487 -9.78 17.24 -25.62
N THR A 488 -10.59 16.21 -25.31
CA THR A 488 -10.84 15.15 -26.27
C THR A 488 -11.52 15.78 -27.48
N LYS A 489 -10.95 15.61 -28.67
CA LYS A 489 -11.67 15.89 -29.93
C LYS A 489 -13.00 15.16 -29.84
N LYS A 490 -14.08 15.79 -30.36
CA LYS A 490 -15.42 15.22 -30.39
C LYS A 490 -15.34 13.78 -30.89
N ILE A 491 -15.55 12.81 -29.98
CA ILE A 491 -15.54 11.41 -30.34
C ILE A 491 -16.90 11.14 -31.02
N THR A 492 -16.90 10.88 -32.31
CA THR A 492 -18.10 10.43 -33.03
C THR A 492 -18.30 8.96 -32.73
N PHE A 493 -19.33 8.65 -31.95
CA PHE A 493 -19.69 7.28 -31.60
C PHE A 493 -20.43 6.59 -32.74
N ASN A 494 -19.84 5.54 -33.30
CA ASN A 494 -20.56 4.59 -34.14
C ASN A 494 -21.14 3.48 -33.29
N SER A 495 -22.44 3.54 -33.00
CA SER A 495 -23.15 2.59 -32.14
C SER A 495 -23.28 1.23 -32.81
N LYS A 496 -22.49 0.24 -32.40
CA LYS A 496 -22.70 -1.16 -32.88
C LYS A 496 -23.09 -2.16 -31.79
N LYS A 497 -23.08 -1.84 -30.51
CA LYS A 497 -23.63 -2.73 -29.48
C LYS A 497 -23.99 -1.99 -28.19
N ILE A 498 -25.21 -2.17 -27.72
CA ILE A 498 -25.72 -1.75 -26.42
C ILE A 498 -25.59 -2.97 -25.49
N LEU A 499 -24.83 -2.89 -24.40
CA LEU A 499 -24.92 -3.86 -23.32
C LEU A 499 -26.03 -3.42 -22.36
N GLN A 500 -27.02 -4.29 -22.19
CA GLN A 500 -28.16 -4.04 -21.34
C GLN A 500 -27.75 -4.19 -19.88
N ASP A 501 -27.61 -3.08 -19.21
CA ASP A 501 -27.92 -2.89 -17.79
C ASP A 501 -27.99 -1.40 -17.50
N ASN A 502 -29.18 -0.83 -17.47
CA ASN A 502 -29.56 0.55 -17.07
C ASN A 502 -28.62 1.72 -17.45
N SER A 503 -27.52 1.46 -18.15
CA SER A 503 -26.57 2.39 -18.73
C SER A 503 -26.18 1.92 -20.14
N ALA A 504 -26.28 2.80 -21.12
CA ALA A 504 -25.84 2.50 -22.48
C ALA A 504 -24.30 2.52 -22.55
N MET A 505 -23.71 1.45 -23.06
CA MET A 505 -22.28 1.41 -23.40
C MET A 505 -22.11 1.60 -24.89
N TYR A 506 -21.29 2.57 -25.29
CA TYR A 506 -20.96 2.80 -26.69
C TYR A 506 -19.54 2.31 -26.95
N PHE A 507 -19.43 1.47 -27.98
CA PHE A 507 -18.16 0.95 -28.49
C PHE A 507 -17.85 1.64 -29.80
N SER A 508 -16.67 2.17 -29.90
CA SER A 508 -16.16 2.66 -31.16
C SER A 508 -15.24 1.60 -31.77
N ASN A 509 -15.28 1.47 -33.12
CA ASN A 509 -14.27 0.71 -33.82
C ASN A 509 -12.90 1.33 -33.54
N LYS A 510 -11.89 0.48 -33.30
CA LYS A 510 -10.50 0.88 -33.05
C LYS A 510 -9.93 1.88 -34.02
N LEU A 511 -10.39 1.82 -35.22
CA LEU A 511 -9.83 2.44 -36.41
C LEU A 511 -10.94 3.26 -37.08
N ASP A 512 -11.24 4.45 -36.57
CA ASP A 512 -12.03 5.41 -37.34
C ASP A 512 -11.05 6.17 -38.22
N GLU A 513 -10.87 5.65 -39.46
CA GLU A 513 -9.92 6.19 -40.42
C GLU A 513 -10.38 7.54 -41.01
N LYS A 514 -11.64 7.96 -40.75
CA LYS A 514 -12.20 9.18 -41.36
C LYS A 514 -11.45 10.46 -41.01
N ASP A 515 -10.83 10.51 -39.81
CA ASP A 515 -10.11 11.70 -39.36
C ASP A 515 -8.58 11.49 -39.29
N GLY A 516 -8.07 10.34 -39.74
CA GLY A 516 -6.63 10.00 -39.63
C GLY A 516 -6.10 9.81 -38.21
N ASN A 517 -6.98 9.80 -37.21
CA ASN A 517 -6.67 9.57 -35.80
C ASN A 517 -7.39 8.33 -35.29
N PHE A 518 -6.71 7.60 -34.40
CA PHE A 518 -7.27 6.45 -33.71
C PHE A 518 -7.76 6.86 -32.32
N MET A 519 -8.73 6.14 -31.77
CA MET A 519 -9.36 6.49 -30.48
C MET A 519 -8.54 6.13 -29.25
N PHE A 520 -7.35 5.58 -29.39
CA PHE A 520 -6.42 5.38 -28.30
C PHE A 520 -5.49 6.57 -28.14
N PHE A 521 -5.35 7.05 -26.91
CA PHE A 521 -4.29 8.00 -26.59
C PHE A 521 -2.92 7.38 -26.87
N ASN A 522 -2.00 8.20 -27.35
CA ASN A 522 -0.61 7.81 -27.37
C ASN A 522 0.00 8.06 -25.96
N PRO A 523 0.17 7.02 -25.12
CA PRO A 523 0.54 7.23 -23.72
C PRO A 523 2.00 7.68 -23.56
N SER A 524 2.83 7.59 -24.61
CA SER A 524 4.18 8.16 -24.59
C SER A 524 4.14 9.70 -24.52
N CYS A 525 3.09 10.32 -25.03
CA CYS A 525 2.87 11.75 -24.95
C CYS A 525 2.52 12.25 -23.54
N PHE A 526 1.99 11.39 -22.67
CA PHE A 526 1.76 11.73 -21.27
C PHE A 526 3.06 11.79 -20.44
N LEU A 527 4.09 11.02 -20.83
CA LEU A 527 5.35 10.95 -20.09
C LEU A 527 6.46 11.77 -20.75
N PHE A 528 6.58 11.64 -22.08
CA PHE A 528 7.71 12.17 -22.85
C PHE A 528 7.20 12.91 -24.10
N PRO A 529 6.37 13.97 -23.93
CA PRO A 529 5.75 14.66 -25.06
C PRO A 529 6.79 15.29 -25.99
N GLU A 530 7.85 15.91 -25.46
CA GLU A 530 8.89 16.56 -26.24
C GLU A 530 9.68 15.55 -27.09
N GLU A 531 10.09 14.44 -26.48
CA GLU A 531 10.87 13.39 -27.14
C GLU A 531 10.09 12.67 -28.24
N ASN A 532 8.75 12.61 -28.10
CA ASN A 532 7.87 11.96 -29.07
C ASN A 532 7.14 12.93 -30.01
N ASN A 533 7.51 14.24 -29.98
CA ASN A 533 6.96 15.30 -30.82
C ASN A 533 5.42 15.36 -30.77
N CYS A 534 4.84 15.29 -29.57
CA CYS A 534 3.41 15.30 -29.37
C CYS A 534 3.01 16.06 -28.10
N LYS A 535 1.71 16.18 -27.83
CA LYS A 535 1.15 16.84 -26.65
C LYS A 535 0.40 15.84 -25.78
N PRO A 536 0.33 16.05 -24.45
CA PRO A 536 -0.53 15.25 -23.59
C PRO A 536 -1.97 15.26 -24.10
N GLY A 537 -2.54 14.05 -24.30
CA GLY A 537 -3.88 13.88 -24.85
C GLY A 537 -3.93 13.63 -26.35
N ASP A 538 -2.80 13.67 -27.07
CA ASP A 538 -2.76 13.26 -28.46
C ASP A 538 -3.04 11.76 -28.59
N THR A 539 -3.77 11.42 -29.65
CA THR A 539 -4.09 10.04 -30.01
C THR A 539 -3.09 9.50 -31.03
N PHE A 540 -3.00 8.18 -31.14
CA PHE A 540 -2.29 7.55 -32.26
C PHE A 540 -2.87 8.05 -33.59
N THR A 541 -2.00 8.24 -34.57
CA THR A 541 -2.36 8.66 -35.93
C THR A 541 -2.26 7.48 -36.90
N ILE A 542 -2.69 7.68 -38.15
CA ILE A 542 -2.56 6.66 -39.21
C ILE A 542 -1.09 6.27 -39.44
N LEU A 543 -0.16 7.19 -39.17
CA LEU A 543 1.28 6.92 -39.27
C LEU A 543 1.79 6.00 -38.13
N ASP A 544 1.03 5.91 -37.03
CA ASP A 544 1.36 5.09 -35.86
C ASP A 544 0.60 3.75 -35.87
N LYS A 545 -0.02 3.36 -36.98
CA LYS A 545 -0.87 2.15 -37.06
C LYS A 545 -0.18 0.89 -36.53
N GLU A 546 1.07 0.65 -36.89
CA GLU A 546 1.83 -0.50 -36.43
C GLU A 546 2.11 -0.44 -34.93
N LYS A 547 2.44 0.76 -34.39
CA LYS A 547 2.63 0.97 -32.96
C LYS A 547 1.34 0.71 -32.19
N LEU A 548 0.20 1.18 -32.71
CA LEU A 548 -1.11 0.96 -32.12
C LEU A 548 -1.47 -0.52 -32.08
N ILE A 549 -1.20 -1.27 -33.15
CA ILE A 549 -1.47 -2.72 -33.21
C ILE A 549 -0.65 -3.43 -32.12
N LYS A 550 0.65 -3.18 -32.04
CA LYS A 550 1.51 -3.75 -30.98
C LYS A 550 1.01 -3.37 -29.59
N PHE A 551 0.73 -2.09 -29.37
CA PHE A 551 0.22 -1.58 -28.10
C PHE A 551 -1.07 -2.27 -27.67
N SER A 552 -2.07 -2.32 -28.56
CA SER A 552 -3.36 -2.92 -28.27
C SER A 552 -3.32 -4.46 -28.14
N SER A 553 -2.25 -5.10 -28.62
CA SER A 553 -1.98 -6.54 -28.46
C SER A 553 -1.07 -6.85 -27.28
N TYR A 554 -0.83 -5.89 -26.37
CA TYR A 554 0.06 -6.01 -25.21
C TYR A 554 1.51 -6.35 -25.57
N GLU A 555 1.94 -5.97 -26.76
CA GLU A 555 3.33 -6.06 -27.18
C GLU A 555 4.07 -4.75 -26.87
N LYS A 556 5.39 -4.85 -26.79
CA LYS A 556 6.22 -3.66 -26.70
C LYS A 556 6.12 -2.84 -27.98
N PHE A 557 5.96 -1.55 -27.85
CA PHE A 557 6.13 -0.63 -28.96
C PHE A 557 7.24 0.37 -28.67
N GLU A 558 7.87 0.87 -29.74
CA GLU A 558 8.97 1.80 -29.63
C GLU A 558 8.49 3.21 -29.32
N PHE A 559 9.14 3.86 -28.36
CA PHE A 559 8.96 5.24 -28.00
C PHE A 559 10.26 5.82 -27.45
N LYS A 560 10.40 7.14 -27.52
CA LYS A 560 11.58 7.83 -27.03
C LYS A 560 11.40 8.17 -25.55
N GLN A 561 12.46 7.97 -24.78
CA GLN A 561 12.53 8.37 -23.37
C GLN A 561 13.51 9.51 -23.22
N ASN A 562 13.27 10.34 -22.21
CA ASN A 562 14.23 11.38 -21.88
C ASN A 562 15.53 10.79 -21.31
N LYS A 563 16.64 11.50 -21.47
CA LYS A 563 17.98 11.03 -21.08
C LYS A 563 18.07 10.65 -19.60
N PHE A 564 17.40 11.42 -18.73
CA PHE A 564 17.40 11.15 -17.29
C PHE A 564 16.70 9.81 -16.96
N GLN A 565 15.57 9.53 -17.60
CA GLN A 565 14.86 8.25 -17.44
C GLN A 565 15.71 7.06 -17.91
N ILE A 566 16.41 7.21 -19.02
CA ILE A 566 17.31 6.16 -19.52
C ILE A 566 18.41 5.85 -18.49
N ILE A 567 19.05 6.89 -17.94
CA ILE A 567 20.08 6.74 -16.91
C ILE A 567 19.52 6.05 -15.68
N THR A 568 18.36 6.49 -15.17
CA THR A 568 17.74 5.90 -13.97
C THR A 568 17.30 4.46 -14.19
N ASN A 569 16.92 4.06 -15.41
CA ASN A 569 16.63 2.68 -15.74
C ASN A 569 17.86 1.79 -15.56
N TYR A 570 19.01 2.20 -16.10
CA TYR A 570 20.28 1.46 -15.92
C TYR A 570 20.70 1.43 -14.46
N VAL A 571 20.66 2.55 -13.76
CA VAL A 571 21.01 2.64 -12.32
C VAL A 571 20.15 1.67 -11.51
N SER A 572 18.84 1.63 -11.76
CA SER A 572 17.91 0.74 -11.06
C SER A 572 18.28 -0.73 -11.27
N ILE A 573 18.48 -1.15 -12.52
CA ILE A 573 18.81 -2.54 -12.87
C ILE A 573 20.16 -2.94 -12.26
N PHE A 574 21.21 -2.14 -12.44
CA PHE A 574 22.53 -2.45 -11.90
C PHE A 574 22.54 -2.51 -10.38
N SER A 575 21.88 -1.56 -9.71
CA SER A 575 21.80 -1.55 -8.25
C SER A 575 21.05 -2.76 -7.71
N PHE A 576 19.97 -3.18 -8.38
CA PHE A 576 19.22 -4.38 -8.02
C PHE A 576 20.08 -5.65 -8.21
N ILE A 577 20.74 -5.79 -9.35
CA ILE A 577 21.60 -6.95 -9.64
C ILE A 577 22.74 -7.04 -8.62
N ILE A 578 23.42 -5.94 -8.32
CA ILE A 578 24.50 -5.92 -7.32
C ILE A 578 23.97 -6.35 -5.95
N CYS A 579 22.83 -5.81 -5.53
CA CYS A 579 22.23 -6.17 -4.25
C CYS A 579 21.84 -7.65 -4.20
N LEU A 580 21.28 -8.19 -5.28
CA LEU A 580 20.87 -9.59 -5.39
C LEU A 580 22.09 -10.54 -5.36
N LEU A 581 23.11 -10.25 -6.16
CA LEU A 581 24.36 -11.04 -6.18
C LEU A 581 25.05 -11.04 -4.81
N TYR A 582 25.05 -9.91 -4.12
CA TYR A 582 25.55 -9.79 -2.76
C TYR A 582 24.80 -10.74 -1.80
N LEU A 583 23.47 -10.77 -1.85
CA LEU A 583 22.65 -11.65 -1.01
C LEU A 583 22.86 -13.13 -1.34
N ILE A 584 22.95 -13.48 -2.63
CA ILE A 584 23.19 -14.84 -3.10
C ILE A 584 24.57 -15.32 -2.61
N TYR A 585 25.62 -14.51 -2.74
CA TYR A 585 26.96 -14.82 -2.25
C TYR A 585 26.96 -15.14 -0.76
N HIS A 586 26.33 -14.31 0.05
CA HIS A 586 26.25 -14.54 1.49
C HIS A 586 25.38 -15.74 1.86
N PHE A 587 24.35 -16.05 1.09
CA PHE A 587 23.55 -17.26 1.28
C PHE A 587 24.40 -18.53 1.06
N PHE A 588 25.25 -18.56 0.04
CA PHE A 588 26.17 -19.67 -0.18
C PHE A 588 27.22 -19.81 0.94
N ILE A 589 27.79 -18.71 1.41
CA ILE A 589 28.69 -18.71 2.58
C ILE A 589 27.98 -19.29 3.81
N PHE A 590 26.71 -18.90 4.05
CA PHE A 590 25.93 -19.42 5.16
C PHE A 590 25.74 -20.94 5.06
N ILE A 591 25.36 -21.46 3.89
CA ILE A 591 25.22 -22.91 3.64
C ILE A 591 26.56 -23.62 3.84
N TYR A 592 27.66 -23.10 3.29
CA TYR A 592 28.98 -23.65 3.46
C TYR A 592 29.40 -23.77 4.93
N ASN A 593 29.14 -22.70 5.71
CA ASN A 593 29.46 -22.70 7.15
C ASN A 593 28.61 -23.68 7.96
N ILE A 594 27.36 -23.93 7.55
CA ILE A 594 26.52 -24.97 8.16
C ILE A 594 27.12 -26.34 7.88
N ARG A 595 27.47 -26.65 6.60
CA ARG A 595 28.06 -27.95 6.22
C ARG A 595 29.36 -28.25 6.92
N LYS A 596 30.13 -27.22 7.28
CA LYS A 596 31.42 -27.38 8.00
C LYS A 596 31.23 -27.65 9.50
N LYS A 597 30.05 -27.42 10.05
CA LYS A 597 29.69 -27.66 11.47
C LYS A 597 29.11 -29.05 11.72
N TYR A 598 28.66 -29.70 10.68
CA TYR A 598 28.16 -31.08 10.68
C TYR A 598 29.15 -31.96 9.87
#